data_a24f67585ce84c43e30f59ef568295d8
#
_entry.id   a24f67585ce84c43e30f59ef568295d8
#
_cell.length_a   1.000
_cell.length_b   1.000
_cell.length_c   1.000
_cell.angle_alpha   90.00
_cell.angle_beta   90.00
_cell.angle_gamma   90.00
#
_symmetry.space_group_name_H-M   'P 1'
#
loop_
_entity.id
_entity.type
_entity.pdbx_description
1 polymer ?
#
loop_
_entity_poly.entity_id
_entity_poly.type
_entity_poly.pdbx_seq_one_letter_code
_entity_poly.pdbx_strand_id
1 'polypeptide(L)'
;MYVGRFVCVGKTNGRLWAGYRVSSRSFPNRYAVKLNDSTVAIMPKDVKDLEKSPYISYNCVKLAHGTAVVTNGSHTDTIIEKIAMGYPARDAMALSLLAMDYEKDSLDTPRIAAAISKGRAYLGIVTKGGVNVSELPLNDSECFMVATYEKTSFSKLTVEATSAQDVAKKMYDLTFEKPVCAAGVYEAGDGFEIGLYNGP
;
A
#
# COMPACT_ATOMS: atom_id res chain seq x y z
N MET A 1 -9.10 16.63 5.99
CA MET A 1 -7.87 16.04 6.58
C MET A 1 -6.98 15.53 5.46
N TYR A 2 -5.70 15.88 5.48
CA TYR A 2 -4.72 15.44 4.49
C TYR A 2 -3.81 14.37 5.08
N VAL A 3 -4.03 13.13 4.70
CA VAL A 3 -3.24 11.99 5.22
C VAL A 3 -2.07 11.59 4.31
N GLY A 4 -1.92 12.20 3.14
CA GLY A 4 -0.95 11.80 2.15
C GLY A 4 -1.28 10.43 1.54
N ARG A 5 -0.27 9.61 1.33
CA ARG A 5 -0.44 8.20 0.90
C ARG A 5 -0.87 7.35 2.08
N PHE A 6 -1.70 6.36 1.85
CA PHE A 6 -2.03 5.39 2.88
C PHE A 6 -2.19 3.98 2.31
N VAL A 7 -1.94 3.01 3.17
CA VAL A 7 -2.25 1.60 2.94
C VAL A 7 -3.25 1.12 3.98
N CYS A 8 -4.02 0.11 3.64
CA CYS A 8 -4.93 -0.55 4.57
C CYS A 8 -4.98 -2.05 4.32
N VAL A 9 -5.43 -2.79 5.32
CA VAL A 9 -5.82 -4.20 5.24
C VAL A 9 -7.19 -4.37 5.86
N GLY A 10 -8.01 -5.23 5.28
CA GLY A 10 -9.35 -5.51 5.76
C GLY A 10 -9.79 -6.92 5.45
N LYS A 11 -10.91 -7.31 6.04
CA LYS A 11 -11.55 -8.60 5.81
C LYS A 11 -13.05 -8.40 5.58
N THR A 12 -13.58 -9.03 4.55
CA THR A 12 -15.00 -8.99 4.20
C THR A 12 -15.42 -10.35 3.65
N ASN A 13 -16.50 -10.92 4.18
CA ASN A 13 -17.00 -12.24 3.80
C ASN A 13 -15.92 -13.34 3.87
N GLY A 14 -15.11 -13.33 4.93
CA GLY A 14 -14.03 -14.30 5.16
C GLY A 14 -12.78 -14.09 4.31
N ARG A 15 -12.75 -13.11 3.38
CA ARG A 15 -11.62 -12.84 2.46
C ARG A 15 -10.86 -11.60 2.86
N LEU A 16 -9.53 -11.70 2.83
CA LEU A 16 -8.64 -10.57 3.09
C LEU A 16 -8.48 -9.71 1.83
N TRP A 17 -8.28 -8.43 2.05
CA TRP A 17 -7.98 -7.46 1.00
C TRP A 17 -7.01 -6.39 1.51
N ALA A 18 -6.26 -5.79 0.60
CA ALA A 18 -5.41 -4.65 0.90
C ALA A 18 -5.64 -3.53 -0.11
N GLY A 19 -5.57 -2.30 0.36
CA GLY A 19 -5.76 -1.11 -0.46
C GLY A 19 -4.62 -0.12 -0.33
N TYR A 20 -4.41 0.62 -1.39
CA TYR A 20 -3.47 1.73 -1.47
C TYR A 20 -4.11 2.93 -2.14
N ARG A 21 -3.87 4.12 -1.59
CA ARG A 21 -4.22 5.37 -2.26
C ARG A 21 -3.07 6.36 -2.25
N VAL A 22 -2.85 6.95 -3.39
CA VAL A 22 -2.05 8.16 -3.54
C VAL A 22 -2.94 9.38 -3.32
N SER A 23 -2.58 10.20 -2.34
CA SER A 23 -3.05 11.58 -2.22
C SER A 23 -1.83 12.48 -2.28
N SER A 24 -1.88 13.57 -3.04
CA SER A 24 -0.71 14.43 -3.22
C SER A 24 -1.09 15.88 -3.50
N ARG A 25 -0.44 16.80 -2.77
CA ARG A 25 -0.50 18.24 -3.03
C ARG A 25 0.56 18.67 -4.05
N SER A 26 1.76 18.08 -3.95
CA SER A 26 2.91 18.48 -4.78
C SER A 26 2.97 17.78 -6.14
N PHE A 27 2.53 16.51 -6.21
CA PHE A 27 2.58 15.69 -7.42
C PHE A 27 1.23 15.02 -7.72
N PRO A 28 0.19 15.80 -8.10
CA PRO A 28 -1.14 15.24 -8.39
C PRO A 28 -1.19 14.51 -9.74
N ASN A 29 -0.25 14.79 -10.65
CA ASN A 29 -0.25 14.25 -12.03
C ASN A 29 0.38 12.87 -12.09
N ARG A 30 -0.20 11.91 -11.37
CA ARG A 30 0.22 10.49 -11.36
C ARG A 30 -0.98 9.58 -11.63
N TYR A 31 -0.69 8.35 -11.99
CA TYR A 31 -1.69 7.31 -12.21
C TYR A 31 -1.14 5.95 -11.79
N ALA A 32 -2.04 5.03 -11.49
CA ALA A 32 -1.73 3.63 -11.26
C ALA A 32 -1.85 2.86 -12.57
N VAL A 33 -0.87 2.02 -12.87
CA VAL A 33 -0.86 1.19 -14.09
C VAL A 33 -0.45 -0.25 -13.76
N LYS A 34 -1.18 -1.20 -14.33
CA LYS A 34 -0.84 -2.62 -14.26
C LYS A 34 0.28 -2.91 -15.26
N LEU A 35 1.46 -3.26 -14.78
CA LEU A 35 2.60 -3.61 -15.63
C LEU A 35 2.49 -5.05 -16.15
N ASN A 36 1.95 -5.95 -15.32
CA ASN A 36 1.64 -7.34 -15.61
C ASN A 36 0.61 -7.85 -14.60
N ASP A 37 0.29 -9.15 -14.62
CA ASP A 37 -0.73 -9.74 -13.75
C ASP A 37 -0.40 -9.72 -12.25
N SER A 38 0.85 -9.46 -11.89
CA SER A 38 1.33 -9.45 -10.51
C SER A 38 1.88 -8.11 -10.02
N THR A 39 1.92 -7.08 -10.87
CA THR A 39 2.60 -5.82 -10.53
C THR A 39 1.81 -4.59 -10.97
N VAL A 40 1.63 -3.67 -10.03
CA VAL A 40 1.12 -2.32 -10.29
C VAL A 40 2.19 -1.29 -9.95
N ALA A 41 2.39 -0.34 -10.85
CA ALA A 41 3.25 0.83 -10.63
C ALA A 41 2.44 2.12 -10.51
N ILE A 42 2.97 3.05 -9.74
CA ILE A 42 2.60 4.46 -9.79
C ILE A 42 3.57 5.15 -10.75
N MET A 43 3.01 5.87 -11.72
CA MET A 43 3.77 6.57 -12.74
C MET A 43 3.35 8.03 -12.84
N PRO A 44 4.27 8.97 -13.11
CA PRO A 44 3.91 10.34 -13.45
C PRO A 44 3.32 10.40 -14.87
N LYS A 45 2.36 11.30 -15.09
CA LYS A 45 1.82 11.60 -16.44
C LYS A 45 2.85 12.33 -17.30
N ASP A 46 3.72 13.13 -16.67
CA ASP A 46 4.87 13.79 -17.31
C ASP A 46 6.16 13.20 -16.74
N VAL A 47 6.99 12.60 -17.60
CA VAL A 47 8.28 11.99 -17.22
C VAL A 47 9.25 13.02 -16.62
N LYS A 48 9.13 14.31 -16.98
CA LYS A 48 9.95 15.40 -16.41
C LYS A 48 9.74 15.58 -14.91
N ASP A 49 8.60 15.12 -14.36
CA ASP A 49 8.39 15.18 -12.92
C ASP A 49 9.35 14.26 -12.14
N LEU A 50 9.95 13.23 -12.79
CA LEU A 50 11.00 12.39 -12.18
C LEU A 50 12.26 13.17 -11.81
N GLU A 51 12.58 14.23 -12.52
CA GLU A 51 13.71 15.11 -12.22
C GLU A 51 13.53 15.87 -10.91
N LYS A 52 12.25 16.07 -10.50
CA LYS A 52 11.89 16.80 -9.27
C LYS A 52 11.91 15.91 -8.03
N SER A 53 11.62 14.63 -8.19
CA SER A 53 11.57 13.68 -7.06
C SER A 53 11.69 12.23 -7.54
N PRO A 54 12.61 11.44 -7.00
CA PRO A 54 12.70 10.00 -7.29
C PRO A 54 11.58 9.18 -6.63
N TYR A 55 10.82 9.78 -5.69
CA TYR A 55 9.81 9.09 -4.87
C TYR A 55 8.41 9.04 -5.50
N ILE A 56 8.25 9.49 -6.74
CA ILE A 56 6.92 9.57 -7.39
C ILE A 56 6.62 8.41 -8.35
N SER A 57 7.63 7.58 -8.67
CA SER A 57 7.49 6.40 -9.52
C SER A 57 8.05 5.17 -8.82
N TYR A 58 7.23 4.14 -8.67
CA TYR A 58 7.57 2.90 -7.95
C TYR A 58 6.49 1.84 -8.16
N ASN A 59 6.85 0.58 -7.96
CA ASN A 59 5.86 -0.48 -7.83
C ASN A 59 5.12 -0.32 -6.50
N CYS A 60 3.80 -0.17 -6.54
CA CYS A 60 2.99 -0.02 -5.33
C CYS A 60 2.29 -1.32 -4.90
N VAL A 61 2.12 -2.27 -5.82
CA VAL A 61 1.59 -3.61 -5.56
C VAL A 61 2.49 -4.63 -6.23
N LYS A 62 2.81 -5.70 -5.49
CA LYS A 62 3.39 -6.93 -6.06
C LYS A 62 2.76 -8.16 -5.44
N LEU A 63 2.49 -9.16 -6.29
CA LEU A 63 2.02 -10.48 -5.92
C LEU A 63 3.13 -11.49 -6.21
N ALA A 64 3.55 -12.24 -5.20
CA ALA A 64 4.49 -13.35 -5.37
C ALA A 64 4.40 -14.34 -4.19
N HIS A 65 4.65 -15.63 -4.46
CA HIS A 65 4.76 -16.68 -3.44
C HIS A 65 3.55 -16.75 -2.47
N GLY A 66 2.33 -16.57 -3.00
CA GLY A 66 1.11 -16.57 -2.18
C GLY A 66 0.99 -15.36 -1.25
N THR A 67 1.68 -14.28 -1.56
CA THR A 67 1.67 -13.03 -0.80
C THR A 67 1.37 -11.85 -1.70
N ALA A 68 0.52 -10.94 -1.21
CA ALA A 68 0.30 -9.63 -1.77
C ALA A 68 1.00 -8.58 -0.90
N VAL A 69 1.81 -7.71 -1.51
CA VAL A 69 2.49 -6.59 -0.85
C VAL A 69 2.03 -5.29 -1.48
N VAL A 70 1.67 -4.32 -0.64
CA VAL A 70 1.16 -3.00 -1.04
C VAL A 70 1.89 -1.92 -0.26
N THR A 71 2.53 -0.96 -0.96
CA THR A 71 3.35 0.08 -0.31
C THR A 71 3.31 1.43 -1.03
N ASN A 72 3.91 2.45 -0.40
CA ASN A 72 4.03 3.80 -0.97
C ASN A 72 5.40 4.08 -1.62
N GLY A 73 6.21 3.08 -1.94
CA GLY A 73 7.54 3.33 -2.49
C GLY A 73 8.28 2.07 -2.95
N SER A 74 9.53 2.22 -3.36
CA SER A 74 10.39 1.15 -3.89
C SER A 74 10.66 -0.02 -2.94
N HIS A 75 10.33 0.11 -1.66
CA HIS A 75 10.42 -1.00 -0.70
C HIS A 75 9.43 -2.14 -0.98
N THR A 76 8.47 -1.97 -1.88
CA THR A 76 7.67 -3.10 -2.42
C THR A 76 8.57 -4.19 -2.97
N ASP A 77 9.55 -3.82 -3.77
CA ASP A 77 10.46 -4.76 -4.43
C ASP A 77 11.33 -5.49 -3.41
N THR A 78 11.93 -4.76 -2.47
CA THR A 78 12.77 -5.36 -1.43
C THR A 78 12.02 -6.29 -0.47
N ILE A 79 10.74 -5.99 -0.18
CA ILE A 79 9.90 -6.88 0.62
C ILE A 79 9.64 -8.19 -0.14
N ILE A 80 9.23 -8.12 -1.40
CA ILE A 80 8.96 -9.31 -2.23
C ILE A 80 10.22 -10.15 -2.44
N GLU A 81 11.38 -9.55 -2.64
CA GLU A 81 12.66 -10.27 -2.75
C GLU A 81 12.97 -11.07 -1.49
N LYS A 82 12.78 -10.49 -0.30
CA LYS A 82 12.96 -11.21 0.96
C LYS A 82 11.95 -12.36 1.13
N ILE A 83 10.70 -12.17 0.73
CA ILE A 83 9.69 -13.22 0.73
C ILE A 83 10.11 -14.36 -0.20
N ALA A 84 10.64 -14.05 -1.39
CA ALA A 84 11.19 -15.03 -2.32
C ALA A 84 12.39 -15.79 -1.75
N MET A 85 13.18 -15.20 -0.86
CA MET A 85 14.25 -15.84 -0.09
C MET A 85 13.74 -16.69 1.08
N GLY A 86 12.42 -16.76 1.31
CA GLY A 86 11.80 -17.56 2.36
C GLY A 86 11.54 -16.84 3.69
N TYR A 87 11.76 -15.52 3.76
CA TYR A 87 11.42 -14.77 4.96
C TYR A 87 9.89 -14.72 5.16
N PRO A 88 9.39 -14.86 6.40
CA PRO A 88 7.99 -14.58 6.72
C PRO A 88 7.62 -13.13 6.35
N ALA A 89 6.37 -12.88 5.93
CA ALA A 89 5.94 -11.57 5.46
C ALA A 89 6.22 -10.44 6.48
N ARG A 90 5.95 -10.67 7.78
CA ARG A 90 6.27 -9.72 8.86
C ARG A 90 7.76 -9.34 8.87
N ASP A 91 8.63 -10.33 8.83
CA ASP A 91 10.08 -10.14 8.96
C ASP A 91 10.65 -9.49 7.69
N ALA A 92 10.16 -9.89 6.50
CA ALA A 92 10.49 -9.25 5.23
C ALA A 92 10.12 -7.76 5.24
N MET A 93 8.93 -7.40 5.75
CA MET A 93 8.51 -6.01 5.91
C MET A 93 9.41 -5.25 6.89
N ALA A 94 9.64 -5.81 8.08
CA ALA A 94 10.43 -5.15 9.13
C ALA A 94 11.87 -4.87 8.67
N LEU A 95 12.53 -5.87 8.09
CA LEU A 95 13.90 -5.75 7.58
C LEU A 95 14.00 -4.74 6.43
N SER A 96 13.03 -4.74 5.50
CA SER A 96 13.03 -3.81 4.37
C SER A 96 12.77 -2.37 4.82
N LEU A 97 11.80 -2.16 5.72
CA LEU A 97 11.51 -0.83 6.26
C LEU A 97 12.69 -0.29 7.07
N LEU A 98 13.33 -1.12 7.89
CA LEU A 98 14.50 -0.72 8.66
C LEU A 98 15.68 -0.36 7.75
N ALA A 99 15.96 -1.18 6.72
CA ALA A 99 17.10 -0.97 5.84
C ALA A 99 16.94 0.24 4.92
N MET A 100 15.71 0.50 4.43
CA MET A 100 15.44 1.61 3.50
C MET A 100 15.09 2.92 4.20
N ASP A 101 14.76 2.86 5.48
CA ASP A 101 14.38 4.00 6.31
C ASP A 101 13.20 4.81 5.70
N TYR A 102 12.81 5.94 6.32
CA TYR A 102 11.84 6.87 5.74
C TYR A 102 12.42 7.59 4.50
N GLU A 103 11.58 8.22 3.68
CA GLU A 103 12.04 8.99 2.53
C GLU A 103 12.82 10.24 3.01
N LYS A 104 14.03 10.45 2.47
CA LYS A 104 14.89 11.59 2.82
C LYS A 104 14.48 12.83 2.01
N ASP A 105 13.19 13.12 1.98
CA ASP A 105 12.62 14.33 1.42
C ASP A 105 12.50 15.43 2.49
N SER A 106 12.05 16.62 2.09
CA SER A 106 11.90 17.77 3.01
C SER A 106 10.88 17.58 4.12
N LEU A 107 10.07 16.51 4.06
CA LEU A 107 9.01 16.22 5.02
C LEU A 107 9.33 14.99 5.89
N ASP A 108 10.51 14.36 5.71
CA ASP A 108 10.87 13.09 6.36
C ASP A 108 9.75 12.05 6.18
N THR A 109 9.25 11.91 4.93
CA THR A 109 8.02 11.16 4.63
C THR A 109 8.16 9.68 5.02
N PRO A 110 7.26 9.15 5.85
CA PRO A 110 7.27 7.75 6.24
C PRO A 110 7.12 6.79 5.05
N ARG A 111 7.78 5.63 5.13
CA ARG A 111 7.43 4.48 4.29
C ARG A 111 6.41 3.62 5.02
N ILE A 112 5.36 3.26 4.30
CA ILE A 112 4.25 2.45 4.81
C ILE A 112 4.08 1.22 3.94
N ALA A 113 3.68 0.11 4.56
CA ALA A 113 3.48 -1.17 3.90
C ALA A 113 2.28 -1.91 4.46
N ALA A 114 1.59 -2.63 3.58
CA ALA A 114 0.60 -3.63 3.92
C ALA A 114 0.97 -4.95 3.24
N ALA A 115 0.69 -6.08 3.88
CA ALA A 115 0.83 -7.39 3.26
C ALA A 115 -0.31 -8.32 3.67
N ILE A 116 -0.69 -9.20 2.74
CA ILE A 116 -1.55 -10.35 3.00
C ILE A 116 -0.77 -11.59 2.60
N SER A 117 -0.63 -12.54 3.51
CA SER A 117 0.10 -13.79 3.28
C SER A 117 -0.49 -14.91 4.10
N LYS A 118 -0.82 -16.03 3.45
CA LYS A 118 -1.28 -17.26 4.11
C LYS A 118 -2.43 -17.01 5.11
N GLY A 119 -3.44 -16.22 4.69
CA GLY A 119 -4.62 -15.90 5.52
C GLY A 119 -4.33 -14.92 6.68
N ARG A 120 -3.19 -14.23 6.68
CA ARG A 120 -2.79 -13.23 7.68
C ARG A 120 -2.58 -11.88 7.04
N ALA A 121 -2.88 -10.83 7.79
CA ALA A 121 -2.74 -9.44 7.36
C ALA A 121 -1.72 -8.70 8.23
N TYR A 122 -0.93 -7.83 7.61
CA TYR A 122 0.15 -7.07 8.25
C TYR A 122 0.10 -5.61 7.84
N LEU A 123 0.39 -4.72 8.78
CA LEU A 123 0.73 -3.33 8.50
C LEU A 123 2.12 -3.00 9.01
N GLY A 124 2.79 -2.09 8.31
CA GLY A 124 4.11 -1.60 8.69
C GLY A 124 4.30 -0.13 8.37
N ILE A 125 5.12 0.54 9.17
CA ILE A 125 5.55 1.92 8.98
C ILE A 125 6.96 2.11 9.51
N VAL A 126 7.78 2.86 8.80
CA VAL A 126 9.01 3.46 9.31
C VAL A 126 8.91 4.97 9.25
N THR A 127 9.21 5.59 10.38
CA THR A 127 9.30 7.04 10.55
C THR A 127 10.68 7.40 11.06
N LYS A 128 10.99 8.68 11.18
CA LYS A 128 12.21 9.16 11.85
C LYS A 128 12.34 8.66 13.29
N GLY A 129 11.23 8.38 13.97
CA GLY A 129 11.18 7.90 15.35
C GLY A 129 11.32 6.39 15.51
N GLY A 130 11.21 5.60 14.43
CA GLY A 130 11.35 4.14 14.52
C GLY A 130 10.50 3.37 13.52
N VAL A 131 10.54 2.05 13.67
CA VAL A 131 9.82 1.06 12.82
C VAL A 131 8.75 0.36 13.65
N ASN A 132 7.56 0.21 13.09
CA ASN A 132 6.49 -0.63 13.63
C ASN A 132 5.97 -1.55 12.54
N VAL A 133 5.99 -2.87 12.77
CA VAL A 133 5.37 -3.87 11.89
C VAL A 133 4.60 -4.86 12.76
N SER A 134 3.32 -5.02 12.47
CA SER A 134 2.44 -5.90 13.25
C SER A 134 1.56 -6.77 12.35
N GLU A 135 1.34 -7.99 12.79
CA GLU A 135 0.22 -8.81 12.34
C GLU A 135 -1.06 -8.25 12.95
N LEU A 136 -2.12 -8.16 12.15
CA LEU A 136 -3.42 -7.69 12.58
C LEU A 136 -4.42 -8.85 12.51
N PRO A 137 -4.89 -9.36 13.64
CA PRO A 137 -5.98 -10.33 13.65
C PRO A 137 -7.28 -9.61 13.24
N LEU A 138 -7.76 -9.87 12.02
CA LEU A 138 -8.95 -9.24 11.48
C LEU A 138 -10.16 -10.14 11.62
N ASN A 139 -11.21 -9.65 12.27
CA ASN A 139 -12.56 -10.20 12.15
C ASN A 139 -13.20 -9.70 10.84
N ASP A 140 -14.29 -10.36 10.43
CA ASP A 140 -15.09 -9.88 9.30
C ASP A 140 -15.57 -8.45 9.55
N SER A 141 -15.63 -7.65 8.48
CA SER A 141 -15.96 -6.22 8.50
C SER A 141 -14.95 -5.33 9.25
N GLU A 142 -13.78 -5.84 9.61
CA GLU A 142 -12.70 -5.02 10.17
C GLU A 142 -11.70 -4.58 9.09
N CYS A 143 -11.29 -3.31 9.21
CA CYS A 143 -10.25 -2.72 8.39
C CYS A 143 -9.36 -1.80 9.24
N PHE A 144 -8.05 -1.86 8.99
CA PHE A 144 -7.07 -0.96 9.60
C PHE A 144 -6.23 -0.29 8.52
N MET A 145 -5.82 0.94 8.81
CA MET A 145 -4.97 1.74 7.94
C MET A 145 -3.78 2.32 8.65
N VAL A 146 -2.78 2.69 7.87
CA VAL A 146 -1.69 3.59 8.25
C VAL A 146 -1.36 4.53 7.10
N ALA A 147 -1.04 5.78 7.42
CA ALA A 147 -0.80 6.83 6.44
C ALA A 147 0.54 7.54 6.67
N THR A 148 1.00 8.28 5.65
CA THR A 148 2.25 9.03 5.74
C THR A 148 2.16 10.28 6.63
N TYR A 149 0.93 10.84 6.79
CA TYR A 149 0.72 12.03 7.62
C TYR A 149 -0.56 11.86 8.46
N GLU A 150 -0.66 12.59 9.57
CA GLU A 150 -1.79 12.68 10.51
C GLU A 150 -2.27 11.33 11.10
N LYS A 151 -2.24 10.24 10.32
CA LYS A 151 -2.61 8.88 10.77
C LYS A 151 -1.42 7.91 10.65
N THR A 152 -0.33 8.25 11.33
CA THR A 152 0.92 7.46 11.34
C THR A 152 0.91 6.28 12.34
N SER A 153 -0.20 6.06 13.02
CA SER A 153 -0.45 4.86 13.84
C SER A 153 -1.53 3.99 13.19
N PHE A 154 -1.50 2.68 13.45
CA PHE A 154 -2.53 1.77 12.94
C PHE A 154 -3.88 2.13 13.54
N SER A 155 -4.83 2.49 12.71
CA SER A 155 -6.15 2.96 13.12
C SER A 155 -7.26 2.27 12.35
N LYS A 156 -8.40 2.02 13.03
CA LYS A 156 -9.58 1.43 12.40
C LYS A 156 -10.14 2.35 11.31
N LEU A 157 -10.63 1.72 10.26
CA LEU A 157 -11.34 2.34 9.16
C LEU A 157 -12.61 1.54 8.89
N THR A 158 -13.70 2.20 8.59
CA THR A 158 -14.97 1.53 8.25
C THR A 158 -15.07 1.41 6.74
N VAL A 159 -14.60 0.30 6.20
CA VAL A 159 -14.69 -0.06 4.78
C VAL A 159 -14.88 -1.56 4.66
N GLU A 160 -15.82 -1.95 3.85
CA GLU A 160 -16.00 -3.32 3.38
C GLU A 160 -15.81 -3.34 1.86
N ALA A 161 -15.18 -4.38 1.33
CA ALA A 161 -14.98 -4.50 -0.10
C ALA A 161 -15.18 -5.95 -0.55
N THR A 162 -15.74 -6.14 -1.74
CA THR A 162 -16.13 -7.44 -2.26
C THR A 162 -15.38 -7.87 -3.52
N SER A 163 -14.49 -7.02 -4.02
CA SER A 163 -13.59 -7.31 -5.15
C SER A 163 -12.38 -6.36 -5.11
N ALA A 164 -11.34 -6.68 -5.85
CA ALA A 164 -10.16 -5.82 -5.97
C ALA A 164 -10.49 -4.44 -6.56
N GLN A 165 -11.39 -4.39 -7.54
CA GLN A 165 -11.85 -3.13 -8.13
C GLN A 165 -12.65 -2.29 -7.13
N ASP A 166 -13.49 -2.93 -6.30
CA ASP A 166 -14.25 -2.30 -5.24
C ASP A 166 -13.31 -1.73 -4.16
N VAL A 167 -12.25 -2.48 -3.78
CA VAL A 167 -11.19 -1.95 -2.89
C VAL A 167 -10.60 -0.67 -3.46
N ALA A 168 -10.11 -0.70 -4.71
CA ALA A 168 -9.45 0.46 -5.32
C ALA A 168 -10.39 1.68 -5.35
N LYS A 169 -11.64 1.49 -5.77
CA LYS A 169 -12.63 2.57 -5.82
C LYS A 169 -12.95 3.14 -4.45
N LYS A 170 -13.19 2.30 -3.45
CA LYS A 170 -13.50 2.73 -2.07
C LYS A 170 -12.32 3.45 -1.42
N MET A 171 -11.09 3.01 -1.68
CA MET A 171 -9.90 3.74 -1.21
C MET A 171 -9.84 5.15 -1.81
N TYR A 172 -10.13 5.29 -3.09
CA TYR A 172 -10.14 6.60 -3.75
C TYR A 172 -11.24 7.51 -3.19
N ASP A 173 -12.44 6.98 -2.94
CA ASP A 173 -13.62 7.73 -2.54
C ASP A 173 -13.63 8.15 -1.04
N LEU A 174 -12.69 7.64 -0.23
CA LEU A 174 -12.56 8.11 1.16
C LEU A 174 -12.38 9.63 1.23
N THR A 175 -13.01 10.26 2.22
CA THR A 175 -13.12 11.72 2.37
C THR A 175 -11.82 12.44 2.73
N PHE A 176 -10.66 11.80 2.54
CA PHE A 176 -9.35 12.43 2.68
C PHE A 176 -9.02 13.29 1.46
N GLU A 177 -8.32 14.40 1.70
CA GLU A 177 -8.01 15.41 0.68
C GLU A 177 -7.10 14.88 -0.45
N LYS A 178 -7.26 15.52 -1.62
CA LYS A 178 -6.34 15.39 -2.78
C LYS A 178 -6.13 13.98 -3.29
N PRO A 179 -7.19 13.18 -3.54
CA PRO A 179 -7.04 11.86 -4.16
C PRO A 179 -6.42 11.98 -5.55
N VAL A 180 -5.54 11.03 -5.89
CA VAL A 180 -4.86 10.97 -7.20
C VAL A 180 -5.19 9.67 -7.91
N CYS A 181 -4.87 8.54 -7.29
CA CYS A 181 -5.17 7.21 -7.80
C CYS A 181 -5.16 6.20 -6.64
N ALA A 182 -5.69 5.01 -6.90
CA ALA A 182 -5.74 3.93 -5.93
C ALA A 182 -5.52 2.57 -6.59
N ALA A 183 -5.05 1.62 -5.80
CA ALA A 183 -4.95 0.21 -6.14
C ALA A 183 -5.56 -0.65 -5.04
N GLY A 184 -6.15 -1.77 -5.43
CA GLY A 184 -6.73 -2.75 -4.52
C GLY A 184 -6.25 -4.15 -4.83
N VAL A 185 -6.11 -4.96 -3.80
CA VAL A 185 -5.85 -6.39 -3.87
C VAL A 185 -6.93 -7.11 -3.08
N TYR A 186 -7.44 -8.21 -3.60
CA TYR A 186 -8.50 -9.01 -2.98
C TYR A 186 -8.19 -10.50 -3.12
N GLU A 187 -8.34 -11.28 -2.06
CA GLU A 187 -8.18 -12.74 -2.11
C GLU A 187 -9.27 -13.35 -3.01
N ALA A 188 -8.85 -14.09 -4.04
CA ALA A 188 -9.73 -14.77 -5.00
C ALA A 188 -9.18 -16.15 -5.34
N GLY A 189 -9.97 -17.20 -5.13
CA GLY A 189 -9.50 -18.57 -5.30
C GLY A 189 -8.26 -18.84 -4.44
N ASP A 190 -7.21 -19.36 -5.07
CA ASP A 190 -5.93 -19.65 -4.42
C ASP A 190 -4.90 -18.49 -4.53
N GLY A 191 -5.33 -17.32 -4.98
CA GLY A 191 -4.45 -16.18 -5.22
C GLY A 191 -5.09 -14.84 -4.91
N PHE A 192 -4.72 -13.84 -5.71
CA PHE A 192 -5.17 -12.47 -5.54
C PHE A 192 -5.58 -11.84 -6.88
N GLU A 193 -6.62 -11.04 -6.85
CA GLU A 193 -6.98 -10.12 -7.91
C GLU A 193 -6.44 -8.72 -7.64
N ILE A 194 -6.18 -7.95 -8.70
CA ILE A 194 -5.75 -6.56 -8.63
C ILE A 194 -6.77 -5.67 -9.33
N GLY A 195 -7.20 -4.62 -8.63
CA GLY A 195 -8.04 -3.54 -9.14
C GLY A 195 -7.33 -2.19 -9.11
N LEU A 196 -7.67 -1.29 -10.03
CA LEU A 196 -7.10 0.05 -10.14
C LEU A 196 -8.20 1.10 -10.28
N TYR A 197 -7.96 2.30 -9.74
CA TYR A 197 -8.82 3.45 -9.96
C TYR A 197 -8.00 4.74 -10.06
N ASN A 198 -8.14 5.46 -11.16
CA ASN A 198 -7.39 6.68 -11.47
C ASN A 198 -8.23 7.97 -11.41
N GLY A 199 -9.35 7.90 -10.73
CA GLY A 199 -10.30 9.00 -10.68
C GLY A 199 -11.22 9.06 -11.90
N PRO A 200 -12.15 10.01 -11.91
CA PRO A 200 -13.03 10.26 -13.05
C PRO A 200 -12.28 10.87 -14.22
#